data_e28a969f5fe05b83b1230e47f4335cd1
#
_entry.id   e28a969f5fe05b83b1230e47f4335cd1
#
_cell.length_a   1.000
_cell.length_b   1.000
_cell.length_c   1.000
_cell.angle_alpha   90.00
_cell.angle_beta   90.00
_cell.angle_gamma   90.00
#
_symmetry.space_group_name_H-M   'P 1'
#
loop_
_entity.id
_entity.type
_entity.pdbx_description
1 polymer ?
#
loop_
_entity_poly.entity_id
_entity_poly.type
_entity_poly.pdbx_seq_one_letter_code
_entity_poly.pdbx_strand_id
1 'polypeptide(L)'
;MYEVLSGELSIWEAAPDFSNIFSNLGITFIKNCLTKINYDENILEFKDGLNLGYEFLVLCTGSLANDFFVKGVSENCYFFQNLDDLNKLKFFLQKIQDNNNKKKLFIIGAGPSGVEIACKVNDIYKNKFDISIVERSNEILSKNKIFNREEAEKALKRRNINLILNSTVKEISDQKLT
;
A
#
# COMPACT_ATOMS: atom_id res chain seq x y z
N MET A 1 -2.05 0.68 8.55
CA MET A 1 -1.06 -0.37 8.14
C MET A 1 0.39 -0.04 8.49
N TYR A 2 0.82 1.20 8.43
CA TYR A 2 2.21 1.60 8.78
C TYR A 2 2.52 1.34 10.27
N GLU A 3 1.58 1.62 11.14
CA GLU A 3 1.68 1.37 12.59
C GLU A 3 1.70 -0.13 12.92
N VAL A 4 1.02 -0.94 12.10
CA VAL A 4 1.08 -2.42 12.22
C VAL A 4 2.44 -2.94 11.75
N LEU A 5 3.02 -2.33 10.69
CA LEU A 5 4.37 -2.67 10.24
C LEU A 5 5.41 -2.40 11.32
N SER A 6 5.30 -1.26 12.01
CA SER A 6 6.21 -0.90 13.11
C SER A 6 5.92 -1.60 14.44
N GLY A 7 4.75 -2.24 14.57
CA GLY A 7 4.31 -2.86 15.83
C GLY A 7 3.72 -1.88 16.85
N GLU A 8 3.46 -0.64 16.45
CA GLU A 8 2.79 0.37 17.28
C GLU A 8 1.31 0.04 17.50
N LEU A 9 0.67 -0.59 16.49
CA LEU A 9 -0.68 -1.14 16.56
C LEU A 9 -0.68 -2.64 16.26
N SER A 10 -1.53 -3.36 16.93
CA SER A 10 -1.84 -4.75 16.60
C SER A 10 -2.79 -4.82 15.38
N ILE A 11 -2.86 -5.99 14.75
CA ILE A 11 -3.75 -6.21 13.58
C ILE A 11 -5.22 -5.98 13.97
N TRP A 12 -5.65 -6.42 15.15
CA TRP A 12 -7.03 -6.28 15.58
C TRP A 12 -7.44 -4.83 15.87
N GLU A 13 -6.49 -3.96 16.28
CA GLU A 13 -6.73 -2.52 16.43
C GLU A 13 -6.86 -1.83 15.07
N ALA A 14 -6.05 -2.23 14.08
CA ALA A 14 -6.05 -1.64 12.75
C ALA A 14 -7.16 -2.18 11.83
N ALA A 15 -7.62 -3.41 12.06
CA ALA A 15 -8.64 -4.11 11.28
C ALA A 15 -9.57 -4.90 12.19
N PRO A 16 -10.45 -4.21 12.95
CA PRO A 16 -11.40 -4.85 13.84
C PRO A 16 -12.44 -5.66 13.07
N ASP A 17 -13.01 -6.66 13.73
CA ASP A 17 -14.08 -7.46 13.15
C ASP A 17 -15.37 -6.63 13.00
N PHE A 18 -15.78 -6.41 11.76
CA PHE A 18 -16.96 -5.64 11.43
C PHE A 18 -18.26 -6.28 11.94
N SER A 19 -18.35 -7.60 12.05
CA SER A 19 -19.56 -8.26 12.55
C SER A 19 -19.89 -7.81 13.96
N ASN A 20 -18.89 -7.67 14.81
CA ASN A 20 -19.05 -7.22 16.20
C ASN A 20 -19.41 -5.73 16.30
N ILE A 21 -18.84 -4.90 15.41
CA ILE A 21 -19.11 -3.45 15.40
C ILE A 21 -20.53 -3.19 14.92
N PHE A 22 -20.92 -3.79 13.81
CA PHE A 22 -22.18 -3.47 13.14
C PHE A 22 -23.40 -4.01 13.87
N SER A 23 -23.30 -5.16 14.55
CA SER A 23 -24.38 -5.71 15.36
C SER A 23 -24.85 -4.73 16.45
N ASN A 24 -23.92 -4.02 17.07
CA ASN A 24 -24.22 -3.04 18.14
C ASN A 24 -24.82 -1.72 17.59
N LEU A 25 -24.67 -1.46 16.29
CA LEU A 25 -25.14 -0.23 15.65
C LEU A 25 -26.46 -0.45 14.86
N GLY A 26 -27.04 -1.66 14.88
CA GLY A 26 -28.22 -1.98 14.07
C GLY A 26 -27.93 -1.98 12.57
N ILE A 27 -26.67 -2.18 12.15
CA ILE A 27 -26.26 -2.21 10.76
C ILE A 27 -26.20 -3.68 10.31
N THR A 28 -26.87 -4.00 9.20
CA THR A 28 -26.77 -5.31 8.58
C THR A 28 -25.46 -5.43 7.81
N PHE A 29 -24.58 -6.33 8.25
CA PHE A 29 -23.33 -6.64 7.56
C PHE A 29 -23.47 -7.90 6.71
N ILE A 30 -23.25 -7.76 5.40
CA ILE A 30 -23.30 -8.86 4.44
C ILE A 30 -21.91 -9.04 3.83
N LYS A 31 -21.24 -10.14 4.19
CA LYS A 31 -19.95 -10.53 3.62
C LYS A 31 -20.16 -11.25 2.29
N ASN A 32 -20.13 -10.50 1.20
CA ASN A 32 -20.36 -11.00 -0.14
C ASN A 32 -19.54 -10.26 -1.19
N CYS A 33 -19.51 -10.76 -2.41
CA CYS A 33 -18.85 -10.14 -3.54
C CYS A 33 -19.91 -9.53 -4.47
N LEU A 34 -19.89 -8.20 -4.60
CA LEU A 34 -20.72 -7.48 -5.56
C LEU A 34 -20.21 -7.78 -6.98
N THR A 35 -21.09 -8.25 -7.86
CA THR A 35 -20.74 -8.61 -9.23
C THR A 35 -21.28 -7.61 -10.26
N LYS A 36 -22.45 -6.98 -9.96
CA LYS A 36 -23.06 -6.04 -10.87
C LYS A 36 -23.92 -5.01 -10.12
N ILE A 37 -24.01 -3.83 -10.67
CA ILE A 37 -24.93 -2.75 -10.21
C ILE A 37 -25.88 -2.48 -11.36
N ASN A 38 -27.17 -2.71 -11.12
CA ASN A 38 -28.24 -2.27 -12.02
C ASN A 38 -28.69 -0.89 -11.58
N TYR A 39 -28.26 0.13 -12.31
CA TYR A 39 -28.55 1.53 -11.98
C TYR A 39 -29.98 1.94 -12.32
N ASP A 40 -30.62 1.27 -13.28
CA ASP A 40 -31.97 1.59 -13.71
C ASP A 40 -33.03 1.14 -12.68
N GLU A 41 -32.76 0.02 -12.03
CA GLU A 41 -33.65 -0.59 -11.03
C GLU A 41 -33.17 -0.37 -9.59
N ASN A 42 -32.00 0.26 -9.39
CA ASN A 42 -31.35 0.44 -8.09
C ASN A 42 -31.13 -0.91 -7.35
N ILE A 43 -30.61 -1.90 -8.07
CA ILE A 43 -30.37 -3.25 -7.55
C ILE A 43 -28.88 -3.58 -7.58
N LEU A 44 -28.39 -4.18 -6.49
CA LEU A 44 -27.07 -4.79 -6.36
C LEU A 44 -27.19 -6.30 -6.56
N GLU A 45 -26.39 -6.85 -7.47
CA GLU A 45 -26.32 -8.30 -7.72
C GLU A 45 -25.01 -8.87 -7.14
N PHE A 46 -25.13 -9.94 -6.33
CA PHE A 46 -24.01 -10.56 -5.65
C PHE A 46 -23.68 -11.94 -6.22
N LYS A 47 -22.46 -12.41 -5.95
CA LYS A 47 -21.91 -13.65 -6.51
C LYS A 47 -22.72 -14.90 -6.15
N ASP A 48 -23.36 -14.92 -5.00
CA ASP A 48 -24.21 -16.04 -4.52
C ASP A 48 -25.66 -15.97 -5.01
N GLY A 49 -26.00 -14.98 -5.84
CA GLY A 49 -27.34 -14.76 -6.36
C GLY A 49 -28.24 -13.86 -5.50
N LEU A 50 -27.73 -13.37 -4.36
CA LEU A 50 -28.46 -12.36 -3.57
C LEU A 50 -28.64 -11.08 -4.38
N ASN A 51 -29.81 -10.50 -4.32
CA ASN A 51 -30.12 -9.18 -4.90
C ASN A 51 -30.64 -8.26 -3.80
N LEU A 52 -30.12 -7.03 -3.77
CA LEU A 52 -30.51 -6.00 -2.79
C LEU A 52 -30.87 -4.69 -3.49
N GLY A 53 -32.05 -4.16 -3.19
CA GLY A 53 -32.44 -2.80 -3.59
C GLY A 53 -31.77 -1.74 -2.71
N TYR A 54 -31.53 -0.55 -3.26
CA TYR A 54 -30.98 0.59 -2.52
C TYR A 54 -31.64 1.91 -2.92
N GLU A 55 -31.74 2.85 -1.99
CA GLU A 55 -32.10 4.23 -2.27
C GLU A 55 -30.85 5.08 -2.51
N PHE A 56 -29.80 4.86 -1.70
CA PHE A 56 -28.49 5.50 -1.82
C PHE A 56 -27.41 4.44 -1.80
N LEU A 57 -26.43 4.58 -2.70
CA LEU A 57 -25.30 3.68 -2.79
C LEU A 57 -23.98 4.42 -2.59
N VAL A 58 -23.17 3.96 -1.65
CA VAL A 58 -21.79 4.42 -1.46
C VAL A 58 -20.83 3.27 -1.78
N LEU A 59 -19.97 3.45 -2.77
CA LEU A 59 -18.98 2.46 -3.18
C LEU A 59 -17.64 2.72 -2.49
N CYS A 60 -17.28 1.86 -1.55
CA CYS A 60 -16.02 1.88 -0.80
C CYS A 60 -15.25 0.56 -0.97
N THR A 61 -15.21 0.03 -2.18
CA THR A 61 -14.67 -1.31 -2.49
C THR A 61 -13.14 -1.38 -2.48
N GLY A 62 -12.46 -0.28 -2.16
CA GLY A 62 -11.00 -0.21 -2.17
C GLY A 62 -10.41 -0.13 -3.57
N SER A 63 -9.12 -0.43 -3.68
CA SER A 63 -8.37 -0.42 -4.94
C SER A 63 -7.41 -1.61 -4.99
N LEU A 64 -6.92 -1.93 -6.18
CA LEU A 64 -5.83 -2.86 -6.39
C LEU A 64 -4.55 -2.11 -6.71
N ALA A 65 -3.42 -2.69 -6.33
CA ALA A 65 -2.12 -2.18 -6.79
C ALA A 65 -2.04 -2.31 -8.32
N ASN A 66 -1.57 -1.25 -8.96
CA ASN A 66 -1.34 -1.27 -10.40
C ASN A 66 0.14 -1.56 -10.66
N ASP A 67 0.42 -2.65 -11.35
CA ASP A 67 1.76 -3.04 -11.76
C ASP A 67 2.20 -2.35 -13.06
N PHE A 68 1.30 -1.61 -13.72
CA PHE A 68 1.50 -0.95 -15.01
C PHE A 68 2.03 -1.89 -16.09
N PHE A 69 1.76 -3.18 -15.98
CA PHE A 69 2.25 -4.25 -16.86
C PHE A 69 3.79 -4.31 -16.94
N VAL A 70 4.48 -3.85 -15.91
CA VAL A 70 5.94 -3.95 -15.82
C VAL A 70 6.32 -5.41 -15.58
N LYS A 71 7.12 -5.95 -16.48
CA LYS A 71 7.55 -7.34 -16.43
C LYS A 71 8.30 -7.66 -15.13
N GLY A 72 7.91 -8.75 -14.47
CA GLY A 72 8.54 -9.26 -13.26
C GLY A 72 8.08 -8.60 -11.96
N VAL A 73 7.10 -7.69 -11.99
CA VAL A 73 6.56 -7.07 -10.77
C VAL A 73 5.87 -8.08 -9.89
N SER A 74 5.02 -8.94 -10.46
CA SER A 74 4.25 -9.93 -9.70
C SER A 74 5.14 -10.92 -8.93
N GLU A 75 6.29 -11.27 -9.51
CA GLU A 75 7.21 -12.27 -8.98
C GLU A 75 8.26 -11.68 -8.03
N ASN A 76 8.67 -10.42 -8.25
CA ASN A 76 9.85 -9.85 -7.61
C ASN A 76 9.54 -8.64 -6.72
N CYS A 77 8.27 -8.23 -6.59
CA CYS A 77 7.90 -7.09 -5.77
C CYS A 77 6.98 -7.47 -4.61
N TYR A 78 7.07 -6.69 -3.56
CA TYR A 78 6.12 -6.70 -2.46
C TYR A 78 5.20 -5.49 -2.59
N PHE A 79 3.89 -5.75 -2.57
CA PHE A 79 2.89 -4.70 -2.50
C PHE A 79 2.62 -4.30 -1.04
N PHE A 80 1.93 -3.18 -0.85
CA PHE A 80 1.56 -2.68 0.47
C PHE A 80 0.13 -2.14 0.45
N GLN A 81 -0.84 -3.04 0.22
CA GLN A 81 -2.22 -2.65 0.00
C GLN A 81 -3.21 -3.27 1.00
N ASN A 82 -2.91 -4.46 1.47
CA ASN A 82 -3.74 -5.21 2.40
C ASN A 82 -2.90 -5.88 3.49
N LEU A 83 -3.54 -6.58 4.43
CA LEU A 83 -2.86 -7.26 5.53
C LEU A 83 -1.96 -8.41 5.08
N ASP A 84 -2.31 -9.11 4.00
CA ASP A 84 -1.48 -10.19 3.47
C ASP A 84 -0.18 -9.64 2.87
N ASP A 85 -0.26 -8.53 2.15
CA ASP A 85 0.91 -7.82 1.62
C ASP A 85 1.81 -7.34 2.76
N LEU A 86 1.21 -6.74 3.79
CA LEU A 86 1.94 -6.29 4.97
C LEU A 86 2.69 -7.44 5.65
N ASN A 87 2.03 -8.60 5.84
CA ASN A 87 2.64 -9.75 6.48
C ASN A 87 3.80 -10.32 5.65
N LYS A 88 3.62 -10.42 4.32
CA LYS A 88 4.68 -10.84 3.40
C LYS A 88 5.88 -9.88 3.44
N LEU A 89 5.63 -8.57 3.37
CA LEU A 89 6.66 -7.55 3.43
C LEU A 89 7.40 -7.59 4.78
N LYS A 90 6.67 -7.66 5.89
CA LYS A 90 7.24 -7.73 7.25
C LYS A 90 8.15 -8.95 7.41
N PHE A 91 7.67 -10.13 6.99
CA PHE A 91 8.46 -11.36 7.02
C PHE A 91 9.74 -11.24 6.19
N PHE A 92 9.64 -10.71 4.97
CA PHE A 92 10.79 -10.48 4.11
C PHE A 92 11.81 -9.54 4.74
N LEU A 93 11.38 -8.37 5.22
CA LEU A 93 12.27 -7.38 5.84
C LEU A 93 12.96 -7.94 7.09
N GLN A 94 12.25 -8.72 7.92
CA GLN A 94 12.83 -9.40 9.09
C GLN A 94 13.89 -10.42 8.68
N LYS A 95 13.62 -11.24 7.67
CA LYS A 95 14.56 -12.26 7.19
C LYS A 95 15.88 -11.69 6.68
N ILE A 96 15.83 -10.53 6.02
CA ILE A 96 17.03 -9.95 5.39
C ILE A 96 17.82 -9.03 6.32
N GLN A 97 17.27 -8.59 7.45
CA GLN A 97 17.98 -7.73 8.41
C GLN A 97 19.12 -8.43 9.17
N ASP A 98 19.09 -9.76 9.24
CA ASP A 98 20.07 -10.56 10.00
C ASP A 98 21.47 -10.59 9.35
N ASN A 99 21.58 -10.13 8.11
CA ASN A 99 22.85 -10.01 7.42
C ASN A 99 23.58 -8.73 7.83
N ASN A 100 24.88 -8.84 8.11
CA ASN A 100 25.74 -7.70 8.52
C ASN A 100 25.94 -6.65 7.43
N ASN A 101 25.60 -6.96 6.18
CA ASN A 101 25.75 -6.04 5.05
C ASN A 101 24.45 -5.29 4.78
N LYS A 102 24.55 -3.96 4.63
CA LYS A 102 23.47 -3.09 4.24
C LYS A 102 22.90 -3.51 2.87
N LYS A 103 21.58 -3.66 2.79
CA LYS A 103 20.89 -4.10 1.57
C LYS A 103 20.26 -2.90 0.85
N LYS A 104 20.22 -2.95 -0.48
CA LYS A 104 19.50 -1.96 -1.28
C LYS A 104 18.01 -2.30 -1.29
N LEU A 105 17.18 -1.32 -0.98
CA LEU A 105 15.73 -1.41 -1.05
C LEU A 105 15.21 -0.34 -1.99
N PHE A 106 14.53 -0.74 -3.04
CA PHE A 106 13.87 0.16 -3.96
C PHE A 106 12.37 0.21 -3.68
N ILE A 107 11.83 1.42 -3.63
CA ILE A 107 10.39 1.69 -3.53
C ILE A 107 9.97 2.35 -4.82
N ILE A 108 9.00 1.76 -5.51
CA ILE A 108 8.53 2.26 -6.80
C ILE A 108 7.30 3.13 -6.59
N GLY A 109 7.44 4.40 -6.93
CA GLY A 109 6.42 5.43 -6.78
C GLY A 109 6.65 6.33 -5.56
N ALA A 110 6.66 7.64 -5.80
CA ALA A 110 6.82 8.68 -4.77
C ALA A 110 5.50 9.38 -4.43
N GLY A 111 4.39 8.66 -4.50
CA GLY A 111 3.12 9.08 -3.93
C GLY A 111 3.13 9.00 -2.40
N PRO A 112 2.02 9.38 -1.72
CA PRO A 112 1.95 9.35 -0.25
C PRO A 112 2.41 8.02 0.35
N SER A 113 1.89 6.90 -0.14
CA SER A 113 2.24 5.57 0.36
C SER A 113 3.72 5.22 0.21
N GLY A 114 4.34 5.57 -0.94
CA GLY A 114 5.76 5.30 -1.17
C GLY A 114 6.66 6.11 -0.24
N VAL A 115 6.33 7.37 -0.01
CA VAL A 115 7.07 8.25 0.92
C VAL A 115 6.92 7.75 2.36
N GLU A 116 5.71 7.41 2.79
CA GLU A 116 5.43 6.93 4.14
C GLU A 116 6.11 5.59 4.43
N ILE A 117 6.02 4.61 3.51
CA ILE A 117 6.68 3.31 3.69
C ILE A 117 8.21 3.45 3.73
N ALA A 118 8.78 4.32 2.90
CA ALA A 118 10.22 4.59 2.89
C ALA A 118 10.70 5.13 4.24
N CYS A 119 10.01 6.12 4.79
CA CYS A 119 10.31 6.68 6.09
C CYS A 119 10.13 5.63 7.20
N LYS A 120 9.03 4.90 7.20
CA LYS A 120 8.71 3.91 8.24
C LYS A 120 9.71 2.75 8.25
N VAL A 121 10.06 2.20 7.08
CA VAL A 121 11.08 1.14 6.98
C VAL A 121 12.45 1.64 7.46
N ASN A 122 12.83 2.87 7.10
CA ASN A 122 14.08 3.46 7.59
C ASN A 122 14.09 3.56 9.12
N ASP A 123 12.99 4.03 9.72
CA ASP A 123 12.88 4.25 11.17
C ASP A 123 12.87 2.94 11.97
N ILE A 124 12.22 1.89 11.44
CA ILE A 124 12.18 0.56 12.06
C ILE A 124 13.55 -0.14 11.98
N TYR A 125 14.12 -0.17 10.77
CA TYR A 125 15.31 -1.01 10.48
C TYR A 125 16.61 -0.24 10.44
N LYS A 126 16.71 0.93 10.99
CA LYS A 126 17.86 1.83 11.13
C LYS A 126 19.16 1.32 10.50
N ASN A 127 19.59 1.93 9.39
CA ASN A 127 20.86 1.60 8.72
C ASN A 127 21.01 0.17 8.14
N LYS A 128 19.97 -0.66 8.17
CA LYS A 128 20.01 -2.00 7.53
C LYS A 128 19.77 -1.92 6.01
N PHE A 129 19.14 -0.84 5.55
CA PHE A 129 18.83 -0.64 4.14
C PHE A 129 19.38 0.67 3.60
N ASP A 130 19.85 0.64 2.34
CA ASP A 130 20.02 1.81 1.48
C ASP A 130 18.71 1.96 0.69
N ILE A 131 17.87 2.89 1.12
CA ILE A 131 16.54 3.07 0.55
C ILE A 131 16.61 4.08 -0.59
N SER A 132 16.06 3.71 -1.74
CA SER A 132 15.86 4.59 -2.88
C SER A 132 14.40 4.56 -3.32
N ILE A 133 13.80 5.72 -3.57
CA ILE A 133 12.48 5.84 -4.19
C ILE A 133 12.69 6.16 -5.67
N VAL A 134 12.07 5.36 -6.54
CA VAL A 134 12.08 5.56 -7.99
C VAL A 134 10.74 6.15 -8.41
N GLU A 135 10.76 7.30 -9.09
CA GLU A 135 9.55 8.01 -9.52
C GLU A 135 9.70 8.49 -10.97
N ARG A 136 8.65 8.26 -11.75
CA ARG A 136 8.60 8.69 -13.15
C ARG A 136 8.49 10.20 -13.33
N SER A 137 7.86 10.88 -12.37
CA SER A 137 7.68 12.33 -12.37
C SER A 137 8.97 13.03 -11.97
N ASN A 138 9.06 14.32 -12.28
CA ASN A 138 10.18 15.18 -11.88
C ASN A 138 10.15 15.60 -10.40
N GLU A 139 9.09 15.20 -9.67
CA GLU A 139 8.89 15.58 -8.27
C GLU A 139 8.10 14.47 -7.52
N ILE A 140 8.28 14.42 -6.21
CA ILE A 140 7.48 13.56 -5.33
C ILE A 140 6.12 14.22 -5.07
N LEU A 141 5.12 13.43 -4.68
CA LEU A 141 3.80 13.94 -4.29
C LEU A 141 3.21 14.93 -5.30
N SER A 142 3.39 14.69 -6.61
CA SER A 142 3.06 15.62 -7.70
C SER A 142 1.60 16.11 -7.71
N LYS A 143 0.68 15.35 -7.08
CA LYS A 143 -0.75 15.72 -6.95
C LYS A 143 -1.08 16.40 -5.61
N ASN A 144 -0.10 16.64 -4.76
CA ASN A 144 -0.30 17.20 -3.43
C ASN A 144 0.08 18.70 -3.39
N LYS A 145 -0.29 19.38 -2.30
CA LYS A 145 0.10 20.77 -2.06
C LYS A 145 1.62 20.87 -1.92
N ILE A 146 2.19 21.99 -2.37
CA ILE A 146 3.65 22.27 -2.30
C ILE A 146 4.19 22.08 -0.88
N PHE A 147 3.49 22.58 0.13
CA PHE A 147 3.88 22.41 1.53
C PHE A 147 4.09 20.94 1.93
N ASN A 148 3.19 20.04 1.52
CA ASN A 148 3.31 18.62 1.84
C ASN A 148 4.54 17.99 1.16
N ARG A 149 4.84 18.43 -0.06
CA ARG A 149 6.03 17.99 -0.80
C ARG A 149 7.31 18.41 -0.10
N GLU A 150 7.43 19.70 0.24
CA GLU A 150 8.60 20.22 0.93
C GLU A 150 8.86 19.52 2.26
N GLU A 151 7.83 19.26 3.05
CA GLU A 151 7.98 18.53 4.31
C GLU A 151 8.37 17.06 4.09
N ALA A 152 7.81 16.41 3.05
CA ALA A 152 8.21 15.06 2.67
C ALA A 152 9.68 15.01 2.21
N GLU A 153 10.14 15.94 1.38
CA GLU A 153 11.54 16.03 0.95
C GLU A 153 12.49 16.20 2.13
N LYS A 154 12.14 17.07 3.08
CA LYS A 154 12.90 17.25 4.32
C LYS A 154 12.95 15.95 5.14
N ALA A 155 11.84 15.24 5.22
CA ALA A 155 11.74 13.97 5.96
C ALA A 155 12.59 12.88 5.33
N LEU A 156 12.58 12.77 4.00
CA LEU A 156 13.41 11.81 3.24
C LEU A 156 14.90 12.16 3.36
N LYS A 157 15.25 13.44 3.22
CA LYS A 157 16.65 13.91 3.35
C LYS A 157 17.22 13.62 4.74
N ARG A 158 16.46 13.88 5.82
CA ARG A 158 16.90 13.58 7.19
C ARG A 158 17.19 12.10 7.42
N ARG A 159 16.59 11.20 6.62
CA ARG A 159 16.76 9.75 6.68
C ARG A 159 17.77 9.21 5.68
N ASN A 160 18.40 10.08 4.89
CA ASN A 160 19.29 9.70 3.80
C ASN A 160 18.62 8.76 2.77
N ILE A 161 17.33 8.95 2.53
CA ILE A 161 16.60 8.22 1.50
C ILE A 161 16.85 8.88 0.15
N ASN A 162 17.33 8.10 -0.81
CA ASN A 162 17.66 8.58 -2.13
C ASN A 162 16.41 8.72 -3.02
N LEU A 163 16.38 9.78 -3.86
CA LEU A 163 15.33 10.01 -4.84
C LEU A 163 15.89 9.84 -6.25
N ILE A 164 15.27 8.97 -7.03
CA ILE A 164 15.57 8.72 -8.44
C ILE A 164 14.34 9.17 -9.24
N LEU A 165 14.30 10.45 -9.56
CA LEU A 165 13.19 11.08 -10.29
C LEU A 165 13.38 10.95 -11.80
N ASN A 166 12.32 11.27 -12.59
CA ASN A 166 12.31 11.17 -14.05
C ASN A 166 12.69 9.76 -14.55
N SER A 167 12.37 8.73 -13.76
CA SER A 167 12.81 7.36 -14.01
C SER A 167 11.65 6.38 -14.02
N THR A 168 11.47 5.73 -15.14
CA THR A 168 10.42 4.72 -15.33
C THR A 168 11.03 3.32 -15.31
N VAL A 169 10.49 2.47 -14.44
CA VAL A 169 10.88 1.06 -14.35
C VAL A 169 10.27 0.31 -15.55
N LYS A 170 11.06 -0.44 -16.28
CA LYS A 170 10.64 -1.23 -17.44
C LYS A 170 10.56 -2.73 -17.15
N GLU A 171 11.45 -3.22 -16.32
CA GLU A 171 11.53 -4.64 -15.98
C GLU A 171 12.16 -4.81 -14.59
N ILE A 172 11.71 -5.80 -13.85
CA ILE A 172 12.24 -6.18 -12.54
C ILE A 172 12.58 -7.68 -12.59
N SER A 173 13.78 -8.02 -12.17
CA SER A 173 14.21 -9.40 -11.96
C SER A 173 14.76 -9.55 -10.54
N ASP A 174 15.07 -10.78 -10.13
CA ASP A 174 15.45 -11.14 -8.75
C ASP A 174 16.52 -10.21 -8.10
N GLN A 175 17.42 -9.63 -8.90
CA GLN A 175 18.48 -8.75 -8.40
C GLN A 175 18.69 -7.46 -9.20
N LYS A 176 17.80 -7.17 -10.14
CA LYS A 176 17.99 -6.06 -11.07
C LYS A 176 16.70 -5.32 -11.38
N LEU A 177 16.78 -4.01 -11.29
CA LEU A 177 15.76 -3.07 -11.73
C LEU A 177 16.30 -2.32 -12.95
N THR A 178 15.52 -2.31 -14.05
CA THR A 178 15.91 -1.67 -15.32
C THR A 178 14.91 -0.59 -15.71
#